data_d4e6eed369907f5bbb30c6a2627b6e27
#
_entry.id   d4e6eed369907f5bbb30c6a2627b6e27
#
_cell.length_a   1.000
_cell.length_b   1.000
_cell.length_c   1.000
_cell.angle_alpha   90.00
_cell.angle_beta   90.00
_cell.angle_gamma   90.00
#
_symmetry.space_group_name_H-M   'P 1'
#
loop_
_entity.id
_entity.type
_entity.pdbx_description
1 polymer ?
#
loop_
_entity_poly.entity_id
_entity_poly.type
_entity_poly.pdbx_seq_one_letter_code
_entity_poly.pdbx_strand_id
1 'polypeptide(L)'
;MKNLQRALLARGVDALENWVFDSALAGYLLDATAAGYEIEKLTLAYCGFTPHTSSGAADSGDQLMLDLSGGEGKTLADRLGEMASRAASVAALEEVMLPKLRETQMEELFTKIELPLCAVLAKMENEGFLADAEALRAFGESLTGSIDALREAVLSDRKE
;
A
#
# COMPACT_ATOMS: atom_id res chain seq x y z
N MET A 1 -7.60 -3.02 -0.23
CA MET A 1 -8.91 -2.97 -0.93
C MET A 1 -9.02 -1.80 -1.91
N LYS A 2 -8.91 -0.55 -1.50
CA LYS A 2 -9.07 0.66 -2.34
C LYS A 2 -8.33 0.60 -3.69
N ASN A 3 -7.06 0.23 -3.69
CA ASN A 3 -6.25 0.15 -4.93
C ASN A 3 -6.79 -0.90 -5.93
N LEU A 4 -7.34 -2.01 -5.44
CA LEU A 4 -7.94 -3.03 -6.29
C LEU A 4 -9.28 -2.52 -6.86
N GLN A 5 -10.11 -1.88 -6.05
CA GLN A 5 -11.35 -1.24 -6.50
C GLN A 5 -11.09 -0.21 -7.58
N ARG A 6 -10.08 0.67 -7.39
CA ARG A 6 -9.67 1.65 -8.42
C ARG A 6 -9.21 0.97 -9.72
N ALA A 7 -8.42 -0.10 -9.62
CA ALA A 7 -7.97 -0.85 -10.78
C ALA A 7 -9.11 -1.53 -11.56
N LEU A 8 -10.17 -1.95 -10.88
CA LEU A 8 -11.38 -2.47 -11.49
C LEU A 8 -12.19 -1.37 -12.18
N LEU A 9 -12.40 -0.23 -11.51
CA LEU A 9 -13.08 0.94 -12.09
C LEU A 9 -12.37 1.45 -13.35
N ALA A 10 -11.04 1.52 -13.35
CA ALA A 10 -10.26 1.94 -14.52
C ALA A 10 -10.43 0.98 -15.73
N ARG A 11 -10.93 -0.23 -15.50
CA ARG A 11 -11.26 -1.22 -16.54
C ARG A 11 -12.76 -1.29 -16.86
N GLY A 12 -13.58 -0.37 -16.32
CA GLY A 12 -15.03 -0.34 -16.52
C GLY A 12 -15.78 -1.40 -15.70
N VAL A 13 -15.16 -1.99 -14.69
CA VAL A 13 -15.80 -2.97 -13.79
C VAL A 13 -16.22 -2.25 -12.52
N ASP A 14 -17.50 -1.99 -12.37
CA ASP A 14 -18.08 -1.43 -11.14
C ASP A 14 -18.42 -2.58 -10.16
N ALA A 15 -17.43 -3.04 -9.42
CA ALA A 15 -17.54 -4.10 -8.43
C ALA A 15 -17.12 -3.58 -7.04
N LEU A 16 -17.76 -2.51 -6.58
CA LEU A 16 -17.43 -1.84 -5.31
C LEU A 16 -18.28 -2.31 -4.13
N GLU A 17 -19.28 -3.14 -4.39
CA GLU A 17 -20.18 -3.69 -3.39
C GLU A 17 -19.67 -5.04 -2.86
N ASN A 18 -20.17 -5.45 -1.69
CA ASN A 18 -19.90 -6.74 -1.06
C ASN A 18 -18.43 -7.01 -0.65
N TRP A 19 -17.67 -5.97 -0.40
CA TRP A 19 -16.35 -6.09 0.22
C TRP A 19 -16.50 -6.13 1.74
N VAL A 20 -16.19 -7.26 2.32
CA VAL A 20 -16.47 -7.53 3.75
C VAL A 20 -15.24 -7.40 4.65
N PHE A 21 -14.02 -7.49 4.07
CA PHE A 21 -12.79 -7.45 4.85
C PHE A 21 -11.61 -6.83 4.06
N ASP A 22 -10.79 -6.05 4.74
CA ASP A 22 -9.49 -5.55 4.29
C ASP A 22 -8.45 -5.73 5.41
N SER A 23 -7.46 -6.57 5.18
CA SER A 23 -6.44 -6.88 6.18
C SER A 23 -5.59 -5.67 6.59
N ALA A 24 -5.30 -4.76 5.65
CA ALA A 24 -4.49 -3.58 5.94
C ALA A 24 -5.26 -2.58 6.81
N LEU A 25 -6.55 -2.35 6.53
CA LEU A 25 -7.40 -1.52 7.37
C LEU A 25 -7.62 -2.13 8.75
N ALA A 26 -7.87 -3.44 8.83
CA ALA A 26 -8.00 -4.15 10.09
C ALA A 26 -6.69 -4.04 10.91
N GLY A 27 -5.54 -4.21 10.27
CA GLY A 27 -4.23 -4.04 10.90
C GLY A 27 -4.02 -2.62 11.44
N TYR A 28 -4.38 -1.61 10.66
CA TYR A 28 -4.29 -0.20 11.07
C TYR A 28 -5.16 0.10 12.29
N LEU A 29 -6.39 -0.41 12.33
CA LEU A 29 -7.29 -0.19 13.47
C LEU A 29 -6.83 -0.92 14.73
N LEU A 30 -6.17 -2.07 14.58
CA LEU A 30 -5.65 -2.84 15.73
C LEU A 30 -4.33 -2.27 16.25
N ASP A 31 -3.48 -1.74 15.38
CA ASP A 31 -2.20 -1.11 15.73
C ASP A 31 -1.86 0.00 14.71
N ALA A 32 -2.24 1.23 15.02
CA ALA A 32 -1.96 2.40 14.18
C ALA A 32 -0.47 2.80 14.16
N THR A 33 0.35 2.22 15.03
CA THR A 33 1.79 2.54 15.16
C THR A 33 2.70 1.58 14.41
N ALA A 34 2.13 0.52 13.81
CA ALA A 34 2.89 -0.49 13.07
C ALA A 34 3.63 0.12 11.87
N ALA A 35 4.82 -0.40 11.57
CA ALA A 35 5.68 0.08 10.48
C ALA A 35 5.16 -0.23 9.07
N GLY A 36 4.04 -0.95 8.94
CA GLY A 36 3.38 -1.28 7.68
C GLY A 36 2.35 -2.39 7.84
N TYR A 37 1.44 -2.47 6.86
CA TYR A 37 0.29 -3.36 6.87
C TYR A 37 0.27 -4.29 5.65
N GLU A 38 1.46 -4.64 5.15
CA GLU A 38 1.63 -5.61 4.09
C GLU A 38 1.17 -6.99 4.57
N ILE A 39 0.60 -7.77 3.65
CA ILE A 39 -0.01 -9.06 3.98
C ILE A 39 1.01 -10.01 4.61
N GLU A 40 2.25 -9.95 4.20
CA GLU A 40 3.36 -10.75 4.69
C GLU A 40 3.66 -10.47 6.17
N LYS A 41 3.66 -9.19 6.55
CA LYS A 41 3.87 -8.76 7.94
C LYS A 41 2.68 -9.12 8.83
N LEU A 42 1.47 -8.91 8.32
CA LEU A 42 0.25 -9.21 9.06
C LEU A 42 0.09 -10.72 9.30
N THR A 43 0.32 -11.56 8.28
CA THR A 43 0.24 -13.02 8.46
C THR A 43 1.29 -13.54 9.40
N LEU A 44 2.50 -12.99 9.37
CA LEU A 44 3.54 -13.35 10.34
C LEU A 44 3.13 -12.95 11.77
N ALA A 45 2.63 -11.73 11.96
CA ALA A 45 2.29 -11.20 13.27
C ALA A 45 1.05 -11.85 13.89
N TYR A 46 0.02 -12.14 13.10
CA TYR A 46 -1.28 -12.61 13.61
C TYR A 46 -1.50 -14.12 13.43
N CYS A 47 -0.89 -14.73 12.41
CA CYS A 47 -1.09 -16.14 12.07
C CYS A 47 0.18 -17.00 12.21
N GLY A 48 1.37 -16.39 12.37
CA GLY A 48 2.64 -17.09 12.58
C GLY A 48 3.23 -17.72 11.31
N PHE A 49 2.76 -17.34 10.12
CA PHE A 49 3.33 -17.82 8.84
C PHE A 49 3.51 -16.66 7.85
N THR A 50 4.30 -16.90 6.81
CA THR A 50 4.43 -15.96 5.65
C THR A 50 3.82 -16.59 4.42
N PRO A 51 3.08 -15.80 3.59
CA PRO A 51 2.57 -16.29 2.31
C PRO A 51 3.68 -16.80 1.41
N HIS A 52 3.39 -17.80 0.60
CA HIS A 52 4.34 -18.29 -0.39
C HIS A 52 4.56 -17.21 -1.48
N THR A 53 5.82 -16.84 -1.67
CA THR A 53 6.26 -16.01 -2.79
C THR A 53 7.21 -16.83 -3.65
N SER A 54 6.99 -16.85 -4.96
CA SER A 54 7.82 -17.60 -5.91
C SER A 54 9.18 -16.94 -6.22
N SER A 55 9.48 -15.82 -5.60
CA SER A 55 10.81 -15.24 -5.67
C SER A 55 11.69 -15.87 -4.61
N GLY A 56 12.63 -16.68 -5.03
CA GLY A 56 13.75 -17.16 -4.20
C GLY A 56 14.77 -16.06 -3.88
N ALA A 57 14.30 -14.89 -3.47
CA ALA A 57 15.11 -13.86 -2.87
C ALA A 57 14.50 -13.56 -1.51
N ALA A 58 15.06 -14.18 -0.47
CA ALA A 58 14.94 -13.65 0.87
C ALA A 58 15.40 -12.18 0.80
N ASP A 59 14.49 -11.27 1.14
CA ASP A 59 14.83 -9.88 1.41
C ASP A 59 15.66 -9.83 2.70
N SER A 60 16.92 -10.20 2.57
CA SER A 60 17.97 -9.86 3.51
C SER A 60 18.73 -8.71 2.89
N GLY A 61 18.57 -7.55 3.49
CA GLY A 61 19.06 -6.26 3.04
C GLY A 61 20.45 -6.29 2.41
N ASP A 62 20.60 -5.41 1.44
CA ASP A 62 21.89 -4.91 0.97
C ASP A 62 22.77 -5.86 0.15
N GLN A 63 22.24 -6.36 -0.99
CA GLN A 63 23.08 -6.68 -2.15
C GLN A 63 22.30 -6.42 -3.44
N LEU A 64 22.65 -5.31 -4.10
CA LEU A 64 22.42 -5.11 -5.53
C LEU A 64 23.20 -6.19 -6.30
N MET A 65 22.68 -7.42 -6.30
CA MET A 65 23.12 -8.42 -7.26
C MET A 65 22.46 -8.05 -8.58
N LEU A 66 23.24 -7.48 -9.47
CA LEU A 66 22.91 -7.31 -10.87
C LEU A 66 22.70 -8.74 -11.44
N ASP A 67 21.48 -9.19 -11.52
CA ASP A 67 21.13 -10.48 -12.11
C ASP A 67 21.33 -10.39 -13.64
N LEU A 68 22.55 -10.76 -14.08
CA LEU A 68 22.92 -10.88 -15.48
C LEU A 68 22.50 -12.22 -16.10
N SER A 69 21.91 -13.14 -15.34
CA SER A 69 21.22 -14.29 -15.88
C SER A 69 19.87 -13.81 -16.40
N GLY A 70 19.67 -13.76 -17.70
CA GLY A 70 18.42 -13.35 -18.34
C GLY A 70 17.24 -14.06 -17.69
N GLY A 71 16.59 -13.36 -16.73
CA GLY A 71 15.59 -13.91 -15.89
C GLY A 71 14.43 -14.45 -16.72
N GLU A 72 14.23 -15.76 -16.69
CA GLU A 72 12.95 -16.34 -17.07
C GLU A 72 11.90 -15.69 -16.16
N GLY A 73 11.08 -14.79 -16.75
CA GLY A 73 10.03 -14.11 -16.02
C GLY A 73 9.15 -15.15 -15.32
N LYS A 74 8.66 -14.84 -14.12
CA LYS A 74 7.76 -15.72 -13.36
C LYS A 74 6.75 -16.40 -14.27
N THR A 75 6.64 -17.72 -14.20
CA THR A 75 5.68 -18.46 -14.99
C THR A 75 4.25 -18.09 -14.58
N LEU A 76 3.27 -18.36 -15.43
CA LEU A 76 1.86 -18.15 -15.07
C LEU A 76 1.47 -18.97 -13.82
N ALA A 77 2.01 -20.18 -13.70
CA ALA A 77 1.78 -21.05 -12.53
C ALA A 77 2.32 -20.42 -11.25
N ASP A 78 3.52 -19.82 -11.27
CA ASP A 78 4.10 -19.12 -10.12
C ASP A 78 3.23 -17.93 -9.69
N ARG A 79 2.79 -17.13 -10.67
CA ARG A 79 1.91 -15.97 -10.41
C ARG A 79 0.57 -16.38 -9.83
N LEU A 80 -0.03 -17.45 -10.34
CA LEU A 80 -1.28 -17.98 -9.80
C LEU A 80 -1.10 -18.56 -8.40
N GLY A 81 0.02 -19.25 -8.14
CA GLY A 81 0.37 -19.76 -6.82
C GLY A 81 0.52 -18.65 -5.79
N GLU A 82 1.22 -17.56 -6.13
CA GLU A 82 1.34 -16.37 -5.28
C GLU A 82 -0.02 -15.74 -4.99
N MET A 83 -0.85 -15.55 -6.02
CA MET A 83 -2.19 -14.99 -5.85
C MET A 83 -3.06 -15.85 -4.95
N ALA A 84 -3.05 -17.17 -5.15
CA ALA A 84 -3.79 -18.11 -4.31
C ALA A 84 -3.30 -18.08 -2.85
N SER A 85 -1.99 -18.06 -2.63
CA SER A 85 -1.40 -17.95 -1.30
C SER A 85 -1.80 -16.65 -0.59
N ARG A 86 -1.76 -15.53 -1.30
CA ARG A 86 -2.21 -14.24 -0.76
C ARG A 86 -3.71 -14.24 -0.45
N ALA A 87 -4.54 -14.81 -1.31
CA ALA A 87 -5.97 -14.92 -1.06
C ALA A 87 -6.28 -15.77 0.18
N ALA A 88 -5.62 -16.93 0.32
CA ALA A 88 -5.74 -17.78 1.50
C ALA A 88 -5.26 -17.05 2.77
N SER A 89 -4.22 -16.24 2.67
CA SER A 89 -3.71 -15.42 3.78
C SER A 89 -4.72 -14.39 4.25
N VAL A 90 -5.45 -13.75 3.32
CA VAL A 90 -6.51 -12.79 3.68
C VAL A 90 -7.62 -13.49 4.46
N ALA A 91 -8.04 -14.69 4.04
CA ALA A 91 -9.05 -15.47 4.75
C ALA A 91 -8.59 -15.86 6.17
N ALA A 92 -7.35 -16.31 6.31
CA ALA A 92 -6.78 -16.63 7.63
C ALA A 92 -6.68 -15.40 8.55
N LEU A 93 -6.32 -14.23 7.99
CA LEU A 93 -6.27 -12.98 8.74
C LEU A 93 -7.67 -12.53 9.19
N GLU A 94 -8.69 -12.71 8.35
CA GLU A 94 -10.08 -12.39 8.71
C GLU A 94 -10.53 -13.14 9.96
N GLU A 95 -10.29 -14.46 10.00
CA GLU A 95 -10.65 -15.30 11.14
C GLU A 95 -10.01 -14.86 12.45
N VAL A 96 -8.79 -14.34 12.42
CA VAL A 96 -8.03 -13.93 13.61
C VAL A 96 -8.29 -12.46 13.98
N MET A 97 -8.43 -11.57 12.99
CA MET A 97 -8.48 -10.13 13.23
C MET A 97 -9.89 -9.63 13.54
N LEU A 98 -10.95 -10.22 12.96
CA LEU A 98 -12.34 -9.81 13.28
C LEU A 98 -12.70 -9.97 14.77
N PRO A 99 -12.38 -11.10 15.44
CA PRO A 99 -12.59 -11.19 16.89
C PRO A 99 -11.85 -10.10 17.67
N LYS A 100 -10.60 -9.78 17.30
CA LYS A 100 -9.82 -8.71 17.95
C LYS A 100 -10.44 -7.33 17.73
N LEU A 101 -10.98 -7.03 16.55
CA LEU A 101 -11.71 -5.78 16.31
C LEU A 101 -12.98 -5.67 17.17
N ARG A 102 -13.65 -6.80 17.45
CA ARG A 102 -14.79 -6.85 18.39
C ARG A 102 -14.35 -6.58 19.84
N GLU A 103 -13.29 -7.23 20.28
CA GLU A 103 -12.73 -7.04 21.63
C GLU A 103 -12.31 -5.57 21.87
N THR A 104 -11.73 -4.92 20.86
CA THR A 104 -11.32 -3.51 20.92
C THR A 104 -12.44 -2.52 20.59
N GLN A 105 -13.68 -3.00 20.34
CA GLN A 105 -14.84 -2.18 19.95
C GLN A 105 -14.64 -1.38 18.64
N MET A 106 -13.76 -1.84 17.74
CA MET A 106 -13.46 -1.19 16.47
C MET A 106 -14.24 -1.80 15.29
N GLU A 107 -15.01 -2.88 15.49
CA GLU A 107 -15.76 -3.56 14.42
C GLU A 107 -16.77 -2.64 13.73
N GLU A 108 -17.49 -1.80 14.49
CA GLU A 108 -18.44 -0.86 13.89
C GLU A 108 -17.75 0.22 13.05
N LEU A 109 -16.64 0.76 13.52
CA LEU A 109 -15.82 1.70 12.76
C LEU A 109 -15.34 1.05 11.46
N PHE A 110 -14.80 -0.16 11.55
CA PHE A 110 -14.31 -0.93 10.42
C PHE A 110 -15.40 -1.17 9.37
N THR A 111 -16.56 -1.70 9.78
CA THR A 111 -17.60 -2.14 8.85
C THR A 111 -18.49 -1.02 8.34
N LYS A 112 -18.80 -0.02 9.17
CA LYS A 112 -19.76 1.05 8.84
C LYS A 112 -19.10 2.30 8.26
N ILE A 113 -17.80 2.50 8.48
CA ILE A 113 -17.11 3.71 8.05
C ILE A 113 -15.94 3.36 7.12
N GLU A 114 -14.94 2.63 7.60
CA GLU A 114 -13.68 2.44 6.85
C GLU A 114 -13.85 1.63 5.56
N LEU A 115 -14.58 0.51 5.61
CA LEU A 115 -14.83 -0.30 4.41
C LEU A 115 -15.65 0.47 3.35
N PRO A 116 -16.79 1.11 3.67
CA PRO A 116 -17.53 1.91 2.69
C PRO A 116 -16.73 3.11 2.16
N LEU A 117 -15.92 3.75 3.01
CA LEU A 117 -15.07 4.87 2.62
C LEU A 117 -14.07 4.50 1.53
N CYS A 118 -13.56 3.26 1.52
CA CYS A 118 -12.67 2.77 0.46
C CYS A 118 -13.30 2.87 -0.93
N ALA A 119 -14.58 2.54 -1.07
CA ALA A 119 -15.28 2.63 -2.34
C ALA A 119 -15.44 4.09 -2.81
N VAL A 120 -15.76 5.00 -1.89
CA VAL A 120 -15.87 6.43 -2.18
C VAL A 120 -14.51 6.99 -2.64
N LEU A 121 -13.45 6.70 -1.89
CA LEU A 121 -12.10 7.15 -2.23
C LEU A 121 -11.61 6.54 -3.55
N ALA A 122 -11.94 5.28 -3.85
CA ALA A 122 -11.60 4.66 -5.11
C ALA A 122 -12.27 5.37 -6.31
N LYS A 123 -13.54 5.77 -6.17
CA LYS A 123 -14.26 6.56 -7.18
C LYS A 123 -13.64 7.93 -7.36
N MET A 124 -13.38 8.64 -6.26
CA MET A 124 -12.74 9.97 -6.31
C MET A 124 -11.36 9.92 -6.98
N GLU A 125 -10.54 8.93 -6.66
CA GLU A 125 -9.21 8.75 -7.28
C GLU A 125 -9.30 8.34 -8.76
N ASN A 126 -10.36 7.62 -9.16
CA ASN A 126 -10.58 7.23 -10.55
C ASN A 126 -11.03 8.43 -11.40
N GLU A 127 -11.85 9.30 -10.86
CA GLU A 127 -12.27 10.55 -11.53
C GLU A 127 -11.12 11.56 -11.57
N GLY A 128 -10.36 11.65 -10.45
CA GLY A 128 -9.30 12.62 -10.29
C GLY A 128 -9.81 14.06 -10.14
N PHE A 129 -8.91 15.00 -10.27
CA PHE A 129 -9.22 16.44 -10.34
C PHE A 129 -8.23 17.13 -11.29
N LEU A 130 -8.68 18.22 -11.89
CA LEU A 130 -7.86 19.00 -12.78
C LEU A 130 -6.80 19.76 -11.97
N ALA A 131 -5.53 19.50 -12.27
CA ALA A 131 -4.42 20.24 -11.70
C ALA A 131 -3.89 21.28 -12.71
N ASP A 132 -3.67 22.51 -12.24
CA ASP A 132 -3.01 23.56 -13.04
C ASP A 132 -1.49 23.28 -13.07
N ALA A 133 -1.06 22.64 -14.16
CA ALA A 133 0.35 22.26 -14.34
C ALA A 133 1.28 23.48 -14.52
N GLU A 134 0.77 24.60 -15.06
CA GLU A 134 1.56 25.82 -15.20
C GLU A 134 1.79 26.49 -13.85
N ALA A 135 0.74 26.64 -13.05
CA ALA A 135 0.86 27.20 -11.71
C ALA A 135 1.79 26.36 -10.82
N LEU A 136 1.68 25.01 -10.89
CA LEU A 136 2.57 24.12 -10.15
C LEU A 136 4.04 24.23 -10.61
N ARG A 137 4.28 24.38 -11.90
CA ARG A 137 5.64 24.55 -12.42
C ARG A 137 6.24 25.89 -11.97
N ALA A 138 5.48 26.99 -12.12
CA ALA A 138 5.92 28.31 -11.67
C ALA A 138 6.21 28.34 -10.16
N PHE A 139 5.38 27.68 -9.35
CA PHE A 139 5.62 27.54 -7.92
C PHE A 139 6.90 26.72 -7.63
N GLY A 140 7.11 25.62 -8.36
CA GLY A 140 8.32 24.80 -8.24
C GLY A 140 9.59 25.58 -8.57
N GLU A 141 9.58 26.38 -9.63
CA GLU A 141 10.71 27.27 -10.02
C GLU A 141 10.99 28.31 -8.93
N SER A 142 9.95 28.94 -8.38
CA SER A 142 10.08 29.89 -7.27
C SER A 142 10.70 29.26 -6.02
N LEU A 143 10.26 28.04 -5.68
CA LEU A 143 10.81 27.28 -4.54
C LEU A 143 12.29 26.93 -4.77
N THR A 144 12.64 26.47 -5.96
CA THR A 144 14.02 26.13 -6.31
C THR A 144 14.93 27.35 -6.19
N GLY A 145 14.50 28.51 -6.71
CA GLY A 145 15.25 29.76 -6.56
C GLY A 145 15.46 30.17 -5.10
N SER A 146 14.44 29.99 -4.26
CA SER A 146 14.52 30.27 -2.83
C SER A 146 15.47 29.31 -2.10
N ILE A 147 15.44 28.03 -2.43
CA ILE A 147 16.33 27.01 -1.87
C ILE A 147 17.79 27.30 -2.25
N ASP A 148 18.06 27.63 -3.51
CA ASP A 148 19.40 27.92 -3.98
C ASP A 148 19.97 29.19 -3.31
N ALA A 149 19.16 30.23 -3.16
CA ALA A 149 19.56 31.44 -2.43
C ALA A 149 19.91 31.16 -0.95
N LEU A 150 19.07 30.36 -0.26
CA LEU A 150 19.34 29.95 1.12
C LEU A 150 20.59 29.07 1.22
N ARG A 151 20.80 28.18 0.27
CA ARG A 151 21.99 27.33 0.22
C ARG A 151 23.25 28.14 0.05
N GLU A 152 23.26 29.13 -0.83
CA GLU A 152 24.39 30.03 -1.01
C GLU A 152 24.67 30.86 0.25
N ALA A 153 23.65 31.39 0.91
CA ALA A 153 23.77 32.13 2.15
C ALA A 153 24.42 31.27 3.26
N VAL A 154 23.96 30.05 3.46
CA VAL A 154 24.56 29.13 4.46
C VAL A 154 25.98 28.74 4.12
N LEU A 155 26.31 28.57 2.83
CA LEU A 155 27.67 28.22 2.41
C LEU A 155 28.64 29.42 2.53
N SER A 156 28.17 30.68 2.41
CA SER A 156 28.96 31.87 2.62
C SER A 156 29.30 32.09 4.10
N ASP A 157 28.30 31.96 4.98
CA ASP A 157 28.50 32.08 6.45
C ASP A 157 29.48 31.03 7.03
N ARG A 158 29.64 29.89 6.34
CA ARG A 158 30.55 28.82 6.78
C ARG A 158 32.03 29.07 6.40
N LYS A 159 32.34 30.13 5.64
CA LYS A 159 33.69 30.48 5.18
C LYS A 159 34.34 31.60 6.00
N GLU A 160 33.61 32.18 6.94
CA GLU A 160 34.12 33.08 7.98
C GLU A 160 34.43 32.29 9.29
#